data_d28c9b685d4c0a16828422476737a9d5
#
_entry.id   d28c9b685d4c0a16828422476737a9d5
#
_cell.length_a   1.000
_cell.length_b   1.000
_cell.length_c   1.000
_cell.angle_alpha   90.00
_cell.angle_beta   90.00
_cell.angle_gamma   90.00
#
_symmetry.space_group_name_H-M   'P 1'
#
loop_
_entity.id
_entity.type
_entity.pdbx_description
1 polymer ?
#
loop_
_entity_poly.entity_id
_entity_poly.type
_entity_poly.pdbx_seq_one_letter_code
_entity_poly.pdbx_strand_id
1 'polypeptide(L)'
;MTSQDRRITKTRKAIYTAFLQLLNQKNFESITVQEIIDLADVGRSTFYSHYESKELLLDELCRYLFHHLFEREENISTEAYLTHIFSHFKKNQDHVTSLLFSKNDYFLRQLQKELEHHVYPMVAKDLQVSYPNIPTSYLKHFVVTNFIETLTWWLKKGKSYKEDQVVSFYLDVLEMK
;
A
#
# COMPACT_ATOMS: atom_id res chain seq x y z
N MET A 1 -7.92 27.17 15.96
CA MET A 1 -6.70 26.38 16.16
C MET A 1 -5.80 27.08 17.15
N THR A 2 -5.58 26.50 18.29
CA THR A 2 -4.71 27.10 19.35
C THR A 2 -3.24 27.05 18.95
N SER A 3 -2.37 27.83 19.62
CA SER A 3 -0.90 27.76 19.42
C SER A 3 -0.36 26.37 19.75
N GLN A 4 -0.96 25.70 20.72
CA GLN A 4 -0.62 24.33 21.14
C GLN A 4 -0.98 23.31 20.06
N ASP A 5 -2.15 23.40 19.42
CA ASP A 5 -2.55 22.51 18.33
C ASP A 5 -1.59 22.58 17.14
N ARG A 6 -1.15 23.80 16.79
CA ARG A 6 -0.15 24.01 15.73
C ARG A 6 1.20 23.38 16.04
N ARG A 7 1.65 23.45 17.29
CA ARG A 7 2.92 22.84 17.72
C ARG A 7 2.83 21.31 17.65
N ILE A 8 1.75 20.73 18.15
CA ILE A 8 1.48 19.28 18.10
C ILE A 8 1.50 18.78 16.65
N THR A 9 0.76 19.44 15.75
CA THR A 9 0.69 19.08 14.33
C THR A 9 2.05 19.20 13.65
N LYS A 10 2.84 20.25 13.96
CA LYS A 10 4.19 20.43 13.40
C LYS A 10 5.14 19.32 13.83
N THR A 11 5.13 18.97 15.11
CA THR A 11 5.97 17.89 15.66
C THR A 11 5.60 16.52 15.05
N ARG A 12 4.30 16.21 15.00
CA ARG A 12 3.82 14.97 14.39
C ARG A 12 4.25 14.86 12.90
N LYS A 13 4.12 15.95 12.16
CA LYS A 13 4.56 16.01 10.75
C LYS A 13 6.07 15.81 10.64
N ALA A 14 6.89 16.38 11.51
CA ALA A 14 8.34 16.20 11.49
C ALA A 14 8.72 14.72 11.73
N ILE A 15 8.14 14.07 12.75
CA ILE A 15 8.35 12.65 13.05
C ILE A 15 7.95 11.77 11.86
N TYR A 16 6.77 12.00 11.30
CA TYR A 16 6.27 11.24 10.16
C TYR A 16 7.14 11.43 8.90
N THR A 17 7.58 12.65 8.62
CA THR A 17 8.49 12.94 7.50
C THR A 17 9.83 12.23 7.67
N ALA A 18 10.41 12.25 8.87
CA ALA A 18 11.66 11.54 9.16
C ALA A 18 11.50 10.02 8.97
N PHE A 19 10.40 9.46 9.43
CA PHE A 19 10.09 8.05 9.20
C PHE A 19 10.01 7.69 7.71
N LEU A 20 9.30 8.48 6.89
CA LEU A 20 9.22 8.26 5.45
C LEU A 20 10.58 8.37 4.75
N GLN A 21 11.43 9.30 5.18
CA GLN A 21 12.80 9.42 4.66
C GLN A 21 13.65 8.18 4.97
N LEU A 22 13.52 7.62 6.17
CA LEU A 22 14.23 6.41 6.55
C LEU A 22 13.71 5.18 5.78
N LEU A 23 12.39 5.08 5.54
CA LEU A 23 11.81 4.02 4.69
C LEU A 23 12.35 4.02 3.26
N ASN A 24 12.72 5.18 2.72
CA ASN A 24 13.32 5.28 1.39
C ASN A 24 14.79 4.80 1.35
N GLN A 25 15.43 4.71 2.51
CA GLN A 25 16.86 4.37 2.62
C GLN A 25 17.09 2.92 3.04
N LYS A 26 16.17 2.34 3.82
CA LYS A 26 16.31 0.99 4.40
C LYS A 26 14.99 0.35 4.76
N ASN A 27 15.03 -0.97 4.99
CA ASN A 27 13.86 -1.73 5.39
C ASN A 27 13.33 -1.31 6.76
N PHE A 28 12.01 -1.37 6.91
CA PHE A 28 11.31 -0.99 8.14
C PHE A 28 11.87 -1.65 9.40
N GLU A 29 12.19 -2.94 9.32
CA GLU A 29 12.73 -3.71 10.46
C GLU A 29 14.05 -3.12 10.99
N SER A 30 14.86 -2.54 10.09
CA SER A 30 16.15 -1.92 10.42
C SER A 30 16.03 -0.46 10.91
N ILE A 31 14.84 0.13 10.85
CA ILE A 31 14.60 1.49 11.36
C ILE A 31 14.43 1.43 12.87
N THR A 32 15.16 2.27 13.57
CA THR A 32 15.03 2.44 15.04
C THR A 32 14.30 3.73 15.38
N VAL A 33 13.64 3.75 16.54
CA VAL A 33 13.02 4.97 17.08
C VAL A 33 14.07 6.07 17.30
N GLN A 34 15.32 5.70 17.66
CA GLN A 34 16.39 6.67 17.84
C GLN A 34 16.70 7.43 16.54
N GLU A 35 16.81 6.73 15.42
CA GLU A 35 17.07 7.37 14.13
C GLU A 35 15.93 8.29 13.69
N ILE A 36 14.68 7.91 13.98
CA ILE A 36 13.52 8.77 13.70
C ILE A 36 13.60 10.04 14.53
N ILE A 37 13.92 9.93 15.82
CA ILE A 37 14.07 11.05 16.76
C ILE A 37 15.18 12.00 16.31
N ASP A 38 16.34 11.46 15.97
CA ASP A 38 17.51 12.21 15.54
C ASP A 38 17.23 12.98 14.24
N LEU A 39 16.61 12.30 13.27
CA LEU A 39 16.27 12.90 11.98
C LEU A 39 15.13 13.93 12.08
N ALA A 40 14.19 13.74 12.99
CA ALA A 40 13.07 14.65 13.23
C ALA A 40 13.44 15.85 14.10
N ASP A 41 14.64 15.84 14.70
CA ASP A 41 15.10 16.82 15.68
C ASP A 41 14.11 17.00 16.84
N VAL A 42 13.70 15.88 17.47
CA VAL A 42 12.77 15.88 18.60
C VAL A 42 13.35 15.10 19.79
N GLY A 43 12.90 15.42 21.00
CA GLY A 43 13.26 14.65 22.19
C GLY A 43 12.53 13.30 22.24
N ARG A 44 13.13 12.30 22.91
CA ARG A 44 12.55 10.98 23.12
C ARG A 44 11.17 11.03 23.79
N SER A 45 11.00 11.85 24.82
CA SER A 45 9.70 12.06 25.48
C SER A 45 8.66 12.67 24.54
N THR A 46 9.10 13.56 23.65
CA THR A 46 8.25 14.16 22.62
C THR A 46 7.79 13.11 21.61
N PHE A 47 8.67 12.21 21.16
CA PHE A 47 8.27 11.12 20.29
C PHE A 47 7.17 10.26 20.94
N TYR A 48 7.44 9.77 22.18
CA TYR A 48 6.50 8.89 22.88
C TYR A 48 5.19 9.57 23.32
N SER A 49 5.13 10.90 23.35
CA SER A 49 3.85 11.62 23.53
C SER A 49 2.95 11.62 22.28
N HIS A 50 3.50 11.28 21.09
CA HIS A 50 2.78 11.22 19.83
C HIS A 50 2.58 9.79 19.31
N TYR A 51 3.56 8.91 19.49
CA TYR A 51 3.60 7.55 18.99
C TYR A 51 4.17 6.61 20.03
N GLU A 52 3.43 5.58 20.39
CA GLU A 52 3.89 4.55 21.33
C GLU A 52 5.04 3.71 20.75
N SER A 53 5.07 3.56 19.43
CA SER A 53 6.10 2.79 18.72
C SER A 53 6.23 3.22 17.25
N LYS A 54 7.26 2.70 16.55
CA LYS A 54 7.41 2.91 15.10
C LYS A 54 6.35 2.19 14.27
N GLU A 55 5.76 1.13 14.81
CA GLU A 55 4.69 0.36 14.18
C GLU A 55 3.43 1.22 13.96
N LEU A 56 3.16 2.17 14.88
CA LEU A 56 2.05 3.13 14.70
C LEU A 56 2.30 4.11 13.54
N LEU A 57 3.56 4.42 13.23
CA LEU A 57 3.90 5.19 12.02
C LEU A 57 3.62 4.40 10.75
N LEU A 58 3.93 3.10 10.77
CA LEU A 58 3.61 2.20 9.65
C LEU A 58 2.09 2.04 9.48
N ASP A 59 1.35 1.91 10.58
CA ASP A 59 -0.12 1.88 10.55
C ASP A 59 -0.71 3.19 9.98
N GLU A 60 -0.18 4.34 10.37
CA GLU A 60 -0.58 5.64 9.82
C GLU A 60 -0.30 5.73 8.31
N LEU A 61 0.85 5.23 7.85
CA LEU A 61 1.18 5.15 6.42
C LEU A 61 0.20 4.24 5.66
N CYS A 62 -0.08 3.05 6.18
CA CYS A 62 -1.05 2.13 5.58
C CYS A 62 -2.44 2.77 5.47
N ARG A 63 -2.92 3.41 6.54
CA ARG A 63 -4.21 4.12 6.53
C ARG A 63 -4.23 5.24 5.49
N TYR A 64 -3.17 6.06 5.43
CA TYR A 64 -3.07 7.13 4.44
C TYR A 64 -3.07 6.58 3.00
N LEU A 65 -2.25 5.56 2.73
CA LEU A 65 -2.16 4.96 1.40
C LEU A 65 -3.48 4.34 0.96
N PHE A 66 -4.12 3.58 1.83
CA PHE A 66 -5.29 2.77 1.45
C PHE A 66 -6.60 3.57 1.47
N HIS A 67 -6.74 4.55 2.37
CA HIS A 67 -7.95 5.36 2.45
C HIS A 67 -8.28 6.05 1.11
N HIS A 68 -7.30 6.66 0.46
CA HIS A 68 -7.50 7.34 -0.82
C HIS A 68 -7.42 6.40 -2.03
N LEU A 69 -6.76 5.25 -1.86
CA LEU A 69 -6.54 4.30 -2.94
C LEU A 69 -7.80 3.54 -3.31
N PHE A 70 -8.57 3.14 -2.31
CA PHE A 70 -9.75 2.29 -2.47
C PHE A 70 -11.07 3.06 -2.42
N GLU A 71 -11.04 4.40 -2.37
CA GLU A 71 -12.21 5.22 -2.63
C GLU A 71 -12.70 4.96 -4.05
N ARG A 72 -13.96 4.54 -4.17
CA ARG A 72 -14.53 4.17 -5.46
C ARG A 72 -15.55 5.20 -5.92
N GLU A 73 -15.39 5.68 -7.14
CA GLU A 73 -16.46 6.42 -7.84
C GLU A 73 -17.55 5.44 -8.31
N GLU A 74 -18.81 5.85 -8.25
CA GLU A 74 -19.92 5.08 -8.78
C GLU A 74 -19.75 4.90 -10.30
N ASN A 75 -20.01 3.67 -10.81
CA ASN A 75 -19.99 3.32 -12.25
C ASN A 75 -18.60 3.34 -12.94
N ILE A 76 -17.51 3.21 -12.22
CA ILE A 76 -16.18 3.00 -12.82
C ILE A 76 -16.00 1.54 -13.31
N SER A 77 -15.38 1.35 -14.48
CA SER A 77 -15.04 0.01 -14.96
C SER A 77 -13.93 -0.64 -14.13
N THR A 78 -13.88 -1.99 -14.14
CA THR A 78 -12.82 -2.74 -13.45
C THR A 78 -11.43 -2.30 -13.90
N GLU A 79 -11.22 -2.15 -15.22
CA GLU A 79 -9.95 -1.73 -15.79
C GLU A 79 -9.54 -0.32 -15.34
N ALA A 80 -10.48 0.64 -15.39
CA ALA A 80 -10.22 2.02 -14.96
C ALA A 80 -9.91 2.10 -13.47
N TYR A 81 -10.63 1.33 -12.63
CA TYR A 81 -10.37 1.26 -11.20
C TYR A 81 -9.00 0.65 -10.86
N LEU A 82 -8.64 -0.46 -11.51
CA LEU A 82 -7.32 -1.06 -11.35
C LEU A 82 -6.21 -0.11 -11.81
N THR A 83 -6.41 0.58 -12.94
CA THR A 83 -5.46 1.59 -13.44
C THR A 83 -5.26 2.72 -12.42
N HIS A 84 -6.33 3.18 -11.77
CA HIS A 84 -6.25 4.15 -10.68
C HIS A 84 -5.39 3.61 -9.52
N ILE A 85 -5.62 2.35 -9.10
CA ILE A 85 -4.85 1.72 -8.02
C ILE A 85 -3.36 1.63 -8.39
N PHE A 86 -3.01 1.15 -9.57
CA PHE A 86 -1.62 1.08 -10.03
C PHE A 86 -0.97 2.47 -10.10
N SER A 87 -1.67 3.48 -10.62
CA SER A 87 -1.19 4.86 -10.69
C SER A 87 -0.90 5.44 -9.30
N HIS A 88 -1.76 5.14 -8.32
CA HIS A 88 -1.56 5.58 -6.94
C HIS A 88 -0.32 4.93 -6.31
N PHE A 89 -0.11 3.62 -6.52
CA PHE A 89 1.10 2.94 -6.04
C PHE A 89 2.36 3.50 -6.68
N LYS A 90 2.34 3.80 -7.98
CA LYS A 90 3.48 4.45 -8.67
C LYS A 90 3.78 5.83 -8.11
N LYS A 91 2.75 6.64 -7.86
CA LYS A 91 2.91 7.97 -7.27
C LYS A 91 3.56 7.92 -5.88
N ASN A 92 3.30 6.86 -5.11
CA ASN A 92 3.83 6.65 -3.76
C ASN A 92 4.96 5.60 -3.73
N GLN A 93 5.58 5.29 -4.89
CA GLN A 93 6.56 4.20 -5.01
C GLN A 93 7.72 4.32 -4.03
N ASP A 94 8.19 5.53 -3.73
CA ASP A 94 9.32 5.77 -2.83
C ASP A 94 9.08 5.22 -1.42
N HIS A 95 7.84 5.20 -0.96
CA HIS A 95 7.48 4.67 0.37
C HIS A 95 7.04 3.20 0.32
N VAL A 96 6.41 2.81 -0.79
CA VAL A 96 5.79 1.48 -0.95
C VAL A 96 6.81 0.41 -1.32
N THR A 97 7.81 0.74 -2.15
CA THR A 97 8.77 -0.26 -2.67
C THR A 97 9.57 -0.93 -1.59
N SER A 98 10.01 -0.19 -0.57
CA SER A 98 10.74 -0.77 0.57
C SER A 98 9.90 -1.85 1.29
N LEU A 99 8.62 -1.56 1.52
CA LEU A 99 7.70 -2.49 2.21
C LEU A 99 7.34 -3.72 1.36
N LEU A 100 7.10 -3.52 0.07
CA LEU A 100 6.84 -4.61 -0.87
C LEU A 100 8.06 -5.51 -1.07
N PHE A 101 9.25 -4.93 -1.26
CA PHE A 101 10.46 -5.70 -1.60
C PHE A 101 11.06 -6.42 -0.40
N SER A 102 10.91 -5.87 0.81
CA SER A 102 11.26 -6.55 2.06
C SER A 102 10.21 -7.57 2.50
N LYS A 103 9.07 -7.64 1.80
CA LYS A 103 7.92 -8.48 2.18
C LYS A 103 7.47 -8.20 3.62
N ASN A 104 7.35 -6.91 3.98
CA ASN A 104 6.90 -6.54 5.32
C ASN A 104 5.51 -7.13 5.61
N ASP A 105 5.45 -8.04 6.58
CA ASP A 105 4.24 -8.82 6.90
C ASP A 105 3.04 -7.96 7.28
N TYR A 106 3.25 -6.87 8.01
CA TYR A 106 2.16 -5.99 8.41
C TYR A 106 1.55 -5.30 7.20
N PHE A 107 2.39 -4.67 6.37
CA PHE A 107 1.96 -3.98 5.16
C PHE A 107 1.24 -4.93 4.18
N LEU A 108 1.83 -6.11 3.93
CA LEU A 108 1.23 -7.10 3.03
C LEU A 108 -0.12 -7.60 3.53
N ARG A 109 -0.27 -7.87 4.83
CA ARG A 109 -1.58 -8.26 5.40
C ARG A 109 -2.64 -7.17 5.27
N GLN A 110 -2.28 -5.90 5.47
CA GLN A 110 -3.21 -4.79 5.27
C GLN A 110 -3.59 -4.66 3.80
N LEU A 111 -2.62 -4.66 2.89
CA LEU A 111 -2.87 -4.62 1.45
C LEU A 111 -3.73 -5.80 0.98
N GLN A 112 -3.46 -7.02 1.45
CA GLN A 112 -4.27 -8.19 1.14
C GLN A 112 -5.73 -8.02 1.53
N LYS A 113 -6.02 -7.53 2.75
CA LYS A 113 -7.39 -7.26 3.22
C LYS A 113 -8.12 -6.27 2.31
N GLU A 114 -7.45 -5.19 1.93
CA GLU A 114 -8.04 -4.18 1.07
C GLU A 114 -8.33 -4.73 -0.34
N LEU A 115 -7.40 -5.51 -0.91
CA LEU A 115 -7.61 -6.17 -2.20
C LEU A 115 -8.73 -7.21 -2.16
N GLU A 116 -8.84 -7.98 -1.08
CA GLU A 116 -9.95 -8.93 -0.87
C GLU A 116 -11.31 -8.23 -0.80
N HIS A 117 -11.34 -7.04 -0.22
CA HIS A 117 -12.59 -6.27 -0.04
C HIS A 117 -12.96 -5.47 -1.29
N HIS A 118 -12.00 -4.85 -1.97
CA HIS A 118 -12.26 -3.89 -3.02
C HIS A 118 -12.01 -4.40 -4.44
N VAL A 119 -10.99 -5.25 -4.65
CA VAL A 119 -10.60 -5.73 -5.99
C VAL A 119 -11.25 -7.07 -6.31
N TYR A 120 -11.17 -8.06 -5.40
CA TYR A 120 -11.70 -9.39 -5.67
C TYR A 120 -13.17 -9.39 -6.10
N PRO A 121 -14.11 -8.65 -5.49
CA PRO A 121 -15.51 -8.64 -5.89
C PRO A 121 -15.76 -8.20 -7.33
N MET A 122 -14.85 -7.42 -7.91
CA MET A 122 -15.00 -6.92 -9.28
C MET A 122 -14.78 -8.00 -10.35
N VAL A 123 -13.97 -8.99 -10.05
CA VAL A 123 -13.61 -10.09 -10.96
C VAL A 123 -14.23 -11.43 -10.52
N ALA A 124 -14.75 -11.52 -9.31
CA ALA A 124 -15.19 -12.76 -8.69
C ALA A 124 -16.30 -13.47 -9.47
N LYS A 125 -17.28 -12.70 -9.99
CA LYS A 125 -18.42 -13.27 -10.73
C LYS A 125 -17.98 -13.93 -12.02
N ASP A 126 -17.14 -13.28 -12.79
CA ASP A 126 -16.67 -13.77 -14.08
C ASP A 126 -15.75 -14.99 -13.91
N LEU A 127 -14.86 -14.93 -12.91
CA LEU A 127 -14.02 -16.07 -12.54
C LEU A 127 -14.83 -17.28 -12.05
N GLN A 128 -15.88 -17.08 -11.25
CA GLN A 128 -16.71 -18.18 -10.76
C GLN A 128 -17.51 -18.83 -11.89
N VAL A 129 -17.92 -18.05 -12.90
CA VAL A 129 -18.57 -18.56 -14.11
C VAL A 129 -17.59 -19.35 -14.98
N SER A 130 -16.38 -18.81 -15.16
CA SER A 130 -15.33 -19.46 -15.97
C SER A 130 -14.76 -20.72 -15.32
N TYR A 131 -14.70 -20.74 -13.98
CA TYR A 131 -14.07 -21.81 -13.19
C TYR A 131 -14.98 -22.34 -12.09
N PRO A 132 -16.15 -22.93 -12.43
CA PRO A 132 -17.18 -23.33 -11.46
C PRO A 132 -16.73 -24.40 -10.45
N ASN A 133 -15.71 -25.18 -10.79
CA ASN A 133 -15.19 -26.28 -9.96
C ASN A 133 -14.05 -25.86 -9.04
N ILE A 134 -13.57 -24.59 -9.14
CA ILE A 134 -12.50 -24.10 -8.28
C ILE A 134 -13.10 -23.44 -7.05
N PRO A 135 -12.64 -23.78 -5.83
CA PRO A 135 -13.15 -23.16 -4.61
C PRO A 135 -12.97 -21.63 -4.64
N THR A 136 -13.98 -20.90 -4.21
CA THR A 136 -13.97 -19.43 -4.15
C THR A 136 -12.80 -18.89 -3.30
N SER A 137 -12.43 -19.59 -2.22
CA SER A 137 -11.28 -19.23 -1.39
C SER A 137 -9.96 -19.29 -2.15
N TYR A 138 -9.81 -20.28 -3.05
CA TYR A 138 -8.63 -20.39 -3.92
C TYR A 138 -8.60 -19.27 -4.96
N LEU A 139 -9.73 -19.01 -5.65
CA LEU A 139 -9.85 -17.93 -6.63
C LEU A 139 -9.49 -16.57 -5.98
N LYS A 140 -10.01 -16.31 -4.78
CA LYS A 140 -9.69 -15.10 -4.04
C LYS A 140 -8.20 -15.00 -3.74
N HIS A 141 -7.60 -16.05 -3.20
CA HIS A 141 -6.16 -16.11 -2.94
C HIS A 141 -5.34 -15.87 -4.22
N PHE A 142 -5.71 -16.52 -5.32
CA PHE A 142 -5.04 -16.38 -6.61
C PHE A 142 -5.08 -14.94 -7.13
N VAL A 143 -6.26 -14.31 -7.18
CA VAL A 143 -6.45 -12.92 -7.61
C VAL A 143 -5.58 -11.95 -6.80
N VAL A 144 -5.64 -12.05 -5.48
CA VAL A 144 -4.94 -11.14 -4.57
C VAL A 144 -3.43 -11.32 -4.65
N THR A 145 -2.96 -12.57 -4.65
CA THR A 145 -1.53 -12.87 -4.76
C THR A 145 -0.96 -12.42 -6.11
N ASN A 146 -1.66 -12.70 -7.21
CA ASN A 146 -1.24 -12.23 -8.53
C ASN A 146 -1.21 -10.70 -8.62
N PHE A 147 -2.15 -10.00 -7.97
CA PHE A 147 -2.13 -8.55 -7.93
C PHE A 147 -0.86 -8.03 -7.25
N ILE A 148 -0.55 -8.53 -6.05
CA ILE A 148 0.62 -8.11 -5.27
C ILE A 148 1.93 -8.42 -6.03
N GLU A 149 2.03 -9.59 -6.64
CA GLU A 149 3.23 -9.97 -7.41
C GLU A 149 3.34 -9.16 -8.72
N THR A 150 2.24 -8.86 -9.41
CA THR A 150 2.23 -7.99 -10.59
C THR A 150 2.68 -6.57 -10.22
N LEU A 151 2.15 -6.01 -9.14
CA LEU A 151 2.56 -4.70 -8.62
C LEU A 151 4.06 -4.68 -8.26
N THR A 152 4.52 -5.72 -7.55
CA THR A 152 5.93 -5.86 -7.14
C THR A 152 6.86 -5.97 -8.35
N TRP A 153 6.51 -6.82 -9.32
CA TRP A 153 7.26 -6.96 -10.57
C TRP A 153 7.32 -5.64 -11.34
N TRP A 154 6.19 -4.97 -11.49
CA TRP A 154 6.12 -3.72 -12.24
C TRP A 154 6.97 -2.62 -11.62
N LEU A 155 6.85 -2.38 -10.33
CA LEU A 155 7.64 -1.38 -9.63
C LEU A 155 9.14 -1.69 -9.62
N LYS A 156 9.52 -2.98 -9.72
CA LYS A 156 10.93 -3.42 -9.70
C LYS A 156 11.56 -3.46 -11.08
N LYS A 157 10.88 -4.02 -12.07
CA LYS A 157 11.42 -4.34 -13.40
C LYS A 157 10.60 -3.79 -14.56
N GLY A 158 9.31 -3.59 -14.37
CA GLY A 158 8.35 -3.26 -15.42
C GLY A 158 8.15 -1.76 -15.65
N LYS A 159 9.03 -0.89 -15.16
CA LYS A 159 8.86 0.58 -15.17
C LYS A 159 8.68 1.21 -16.57
N SER A 160 9.01 0.48 -17.63
CA SER A 160 8.78 0.91 -19.03
C SER A 160 7.32 0.78 -19.48
N TYR A 161 6.53 -0.04 -18.78
CA TYR A 161 5.12 -0.22 -19.09
C TYR A 161 4.27 0.82 -18.37
N LYS A 162 3.24 1.32 -19.07
CA LYS A 162 2.24 2.21 -18.46
C LYS A 162 1.28 1.41 -17.59
N GLU A 163 0.56 2.11 -16.72
CA GLU A 163 -0.39 1.54 -15.77
C GLU A 163 -1.48 0.70 -16.44
N ASP A 164 -2.06 1.23 -17.51
CA ASP A 164 -3.10 0.58 -18.33
C ASP A 164 -2.60 -0.72 -18.97
N GLN A 165 -1.37 -0.75 -19.47
CA GLN A 165 -0.76 -1.96 -20.03
C GLN A 165 -0.57 -3.05 -18.95
N VAL A 166 -0.11 -2.67 -17.77
CA VAL A 166 0.10 -3.63 -16.66
C VAL A 166 -1.23 -4.19 -16.17
N VAL A 167 -2.27 -3.35 -16.12
CA VAL A 167 -3.63 -3.78 -15.79
C VAL A 167 -4.15 -4.78 -16.84
N SER A 168 -3.94 -4.50 -18.15
CA SER A 168 -4.29 -5.46 -19.20
C SER A 168 -3.58 -6.80 -18.99
N PHE A 169 -2.27 -6.82 -18.73
CA PHE A 169 -1.54 -8.06 -18.45
C PHE A 169 -2.12 -8.84 -17.27
N TYR A 170 -2.47 -8.14 -16.20
CA TYR A 170 -3.07 -8.75 -15.02
C TYR A 170 -4.44 -9.37 -15.32
N LEU A 171 -5.31 -8.64 -16.03
CA LEU A 171 -6.64 -9.11 -16.40
C LEU A 171 -6.57 -10.27 -17.41
N ASP A 172 -5.70 -10.18 -18.42
CA ASP A 172 -5.52 -11.25 -19.42
C ASP A 172 -5.08 -12.58 -18.79
N VAL A 173 -4.21 -12.51 -17.76
CA VAL A 173 -3.78 -13.70 -17.00
C VAL A 173 -4.91 -14.27 -16.15
N LEU A 174 -5.77 -13.41 -15.58
CA LEU A 174 -6.93 -13.88 -14.81
C LEU A 174 -8.00 -14.54 -15.68
N GLU A 175 -8.26 -14.00 -16.86
CA GLU A 175 -9.25 -14.53 -17.80
C GLU A 175 -8.75 -15.80 -18.51
N MET A 176 -7.43 -16.04 -18.58
CA MET A 176 -6.79 -17.15 -19.28
C MET A 176 -7.39 -17.37 -20.68
N LYS A 177 -7.49 -16.28 -21.45
CA LYS A 177 -7.89 -16.33 -22.87
C LYS A 177 -6.78 -16.89 -23.74
#